data_c0c6a4849969ba55f77854d75874d0ff
#
_entry.id   c0c6a4849969ba55f77854d75874d0ff
#
_cell.length_a   1.000
_cell.length_b   1.000
_cell.length_c   1.000
_cell.angle_alpha   90.00
_cell.angle_beta   90.00
_cell.angle_gamma   90.00
#
_symmetry.space_group_name_H-M   'P 1'
#
loop_
_entity.id
_entity.type
_entity.pdbx_description
1 polymer ?
#
loop_
_entity_poly.entity_id
_entity_poly.type
_entity_poly.pdbx_seq_one_letter_code
_entity_poly.pdbx_strand_id
1 'polypeptide(L)'
;MPYKKKETKKKYKYLYSLPVDDENEEKLKKEKDINVGVEILRMIYAFLVVEVHFGRGNKEWYDFAWKYIDFYVTSFFLMAFYFSYNTFSSRNISKIKERFLRLLYPYLLWPIIIYIRKNYYSLFHGHLNVKYLMKIFYIQYLLGNNIHGILWFLFQLIIVSLFICIIVFTFKDYHIYALYVVFILGSIYNYSKIHGEIMNQYGRSPIQHSLEIMNETIIFASTGHILGYYDIINVLRRLSKFTFIFFSPIFYIVKWHQECFDHFPRFNVIINTFFISSIFMFFATLPFHLCKNNIFNKIINIITRHTGGIYYLHTEAYDILINKYNIIHDHGTVKCNLFVYFATYLFCDICTRILKKWRLRYLFN
;
A
#
# COMPACT_ATOMS: atom_id res chain seq x y z
N MET A 1 14.05 -41.15 1.66
CA MET A 1 14.61 -40.91 0.32
C MET A 1 14.84 -39.40 0.13
N PRO A 2 16.08 -38.90 0.16
CA PRO A 2 16.35 -37.45 0.09
C PRO A 2 17.10 -37.06 -1.20
N TYR A 3 16.55 -37.34 -2.39
CA TYR A 3 17.36 -37.13 -3.63
C TYR A 3 16.68 -36.32 -4.74
N LYS A 4 15.59 -35.58 -4.54
CA LYS A 4 14.96 -34.81 -5.64
C LYS A 4 14.94 -33.28 -5.49
N LYS A 5 15.45 -32.72 -4.38
CA LYS A 5 15.37 -31.27 -4.15
C LYS A 5 16.48 -30.42 -4.81
N LYS A 6 17.57 -31.03 -5.27
CA LYS A 6 18.68 -30.29 -5.90
C LYS A 6 18.52 -30.07 -7.40
N GLU A 7 17.81 -30.92 -8.11
CA GLU A 7 17.70 -30.81 -9.57
C GLU A 7 16.76 -29.74 -10.07
N THR A 8 15.64 -29.50 -9.37
CA THR A 8 14.68 -28.47 -9.76
C THR A 8 15.26 -27.05 -9.65
N LYS A 9 16.05 -26.79 -8.62
CA LYS A 9 16.75 -25.48 -8.51
C LYS A 9 17.83 -25.25 -9.57
N LYS A 10 18.48 -26.31 -10.04
CA LYS A 10 19.46 -26.24 -11.13
C LYS A 10 18.79 -25.98 -12.49
N LYS A 11 17.64 -26.58 -12.77
CA LYS A 11 16.95 -26.47 -14.05
C LYS A 11 16.46 -25.02 -14.34
N TYR A 12 16.06 -24.29 -13.30
CA TYR A 12 15.69 -22.87 -13.44
C TYR A 12 16.90 -21.91 -13.48
N LYS A 13 18.07 -22.31 -12.91
CA LYS A 13 19.29 -21.51 -12.93
C LYS A 13 19.94 -21.44 -14.32
N TYR A 14 19.80 -22.50 -15.13
CA TYR A 14 20.41 -22.58 -16.48
C TYR A 14 19.62 -21.83 -17.58
N LEU A 15 18.36 -21.48 -17.34
CA LEU A 15 17.58 -20.70 -18.29
C LEU A 15 17.94 -19.19 -18.27
N TYR A 16 18.80 -18.74 -17.34
CA TYR A 16 18.95 -17.32 -16.99
C TYR A 16 20.36 -16.78 -16.91
N SER A 17 21.37 -17.56 -17.25
CA SER A 17 22.75 -17.11 -17.22
C SER A 17 23.27 -16.84 -18.64
N LEU A 18 23.20 -15.58 -19.06
CA LEU A 18 24.26 -15.05 -19.93
C LEU A 18 25.49 -14.90 -19.01
N PRO A 19 26.72 -15.21 -19.51
CA PRO A 19 27.92 -15.08 -18.71
C PRO A 19 28.15 -13.60 -18.35
N VAL A 20 27.94 -13.27 -17.09
CA VAL A 20 28.31 -11.98 -16.50
C VAL A 20 29.50 -12.30 -15.58
N ASP A 21 30.59 -11.55 -15.74
CA ASP A 21 31.80 -11.72 -14.93
C ASP A 21 31.48 -11.69 -13.44
N ASP A 22 31.91 -12.72 -12.70
CA ASP A 22 31.57 -12.96 -11.30
C ASP A 22 31.90 -11.80 -10.33
N GLU A 23 32.93 -11.00 -10.61
CA GLU A 23 33.28 -9.82 -9.82
C GLU A 23 32.28 -8.66 -9.91
N ASN A 24 31.57 -8.55 -11.02
CA ASN A 24 30.50 -7.56 -11.18
C ASN A 24 29.17 -8.01 -10.54
N GLU A 25 28.94 -9.32 -10.42
CA GLU A 25 27.73 -9.84 -9.74
C GLU A 25 27.72 -9.53 -8.24
N GLU A 26 28.85 -9.52 -7.56
CA GLU A 26 28.91 -9.22 -6.12
C GLU A 26 28.73 -7.72 -5.82
N LYS A 27 29.21 -6.85 -6.69
CA LYS A 27 28.95 -5.39 -6.59
C LYS A 27 27.53 -5.02 -6.97
N LEU A 28 26.92 -5.70 -7.94
CA LEU A 28 25.51 -5.53 -8.35
C LEU A 28 24.52 -6.08 -7.31
N LYS A 29 24.90 -7.09 -6.53
CA LYS A 29 24.07 -7.62 -5.42
C LYS A 29 23.97 -6.67 -4.22
N LYS A 30 24.84 -5.66 -4.10
CA LYS A 30 24.84 -4.70 -2.97
C LYS A 30 23.96 -3.48 -3.18
N GLU A 31 23.68 -3.06 -4.38
CA GLU A 31 22.63 -2.07 -4.65
C GLU A 31 21.32 -2.84 -4.79
N LYS A 32 20.42 -2.69 -3.80
CA LYS A 32 19.03 -3.13 -3.96
C LYS A 32 18.53 -2.48 -5.24
N ASP A 33 18.29 -3.29 -6.27
CA ASP A 33 17.70 -2.84 -7.54
C ASP A 33 16.34 -2.20 -7.23
N ILE A 34 16.36 -0.88 -7.06
CA ILE A 34 15.16 -0.09 -6.84
C ILE A 34 14.44 -0.02 -8.18
N ASN A 35 13.21 -0.51 -8.21
CA ASN A 35 12.38 -0.35 -9.38
C ASN A 35 11.84 1.09 -9.41
N VAL A 36 12.52 1.95 -10.17
CA VAL A 36 12.22 3.39 -10.27
C VAL A 36 10.78 3.63 -10.71
N GLY A 37 10.24 2.84 -11.63
CA GLY A 37 8.84 2.98 -12.05
C GLY A 37 7.87 2.75 -10.90
N VAL A 38 8.10 1.73 -10.08
CA VAL A 38 7.26 1.46 -8.91
C VAL A 38 7.42 2.54 -7.85
N GLU A 39 8.61 3.09 -7.66
CA GLU A 39 8.80 4.21 -6.74
C GLU A 39 8.04 5.46 -7.20
N ILE A 40 8.05 5.76 -8.50
CA ILE A 40 7.22 6.83 -9.07
C ILE A 40 5.73 6.56 -8.83
N LEU A 41 5.26 5.34 -9.04
CA LEU A 41 3.88 4.97 -8.77
C LEU A 41 3.51 5.17 -7.29
N ARG A 42 4.38 4.78 -6.37
CA ARG A 42 4.20 5.01 -4.92
C ARG A 42 4.09 6.50 -4.59
N MET A 43 4.91 7.33 -5.21
CA MET A 43 4.87 8.78 -5.04
C MET A 43 3.53 9.35 -5.53
N ILE A 44 3.10 8.96 -6.72
CA ILE A 44 1.81 9.38 -7.29
C ILE A 44 0.67 9.00 -6.34
N TYR A 45 0.62 7.75 -5.88
CA TYR A 45 -0.43 7.30 -4.97
C TYR A 45 -0.38 8.00 -3.61
N ALA A 46 0.81 8.26 -3.06
CA ALA A 46 0.94 9.02 -1.82
C ALA A 46 0.41 10.46 -1.96
N PHE A 47 0.63 11.09 -3.12
CA PHE A 47 0.06 12.39 -3.43
C PHE A 47 -1.47 12.32 -3.59
N LEU A 48 -1.97 11.31 -4.30
CA LEU A 48 -3.42 11.11 -4.49
C LEU A 48 -4.17 10.89 -3.17
N VAL A 49 -3.53 10.27 -2.18
CA VAL A 49 -4.09 10.16 -0.82
C VAL A 49 -4.32 11.56 -0.22
N VAL A 50 -3.37 12.46 -0.37
CA VAL A 50 -3.53 13.86 0.10
C VAL A 50 -4.67 14.56 -0.66
N GLU A 51 -4.70 14.40 -1.98
CA GLU A 51 -5.73 14.99 -2.85
C GLU A 51 -7.15 14.55 -2.49
N VAL A 52 -7.36 13.25 -2.26
CA VAL A 52 -8.69 12.73 -1.91
C VAL A 52 -9.17 13.24 -0.55
N HIS A 53 -8.25 13.45 0.40
CA HIS A 53 -8.65 13.98 1.69
C HIS A 53 -8.93 15.49 1.67
N PHE A 54 -8.26 16.26 0.83
CA PHE A 54 -8.26 17.72 0.89
C PHE A 54 -8.58 18.42 -0.43
N GLY A 55 -8.66 17.73 -1.56
CA GLY A 55 -8.85 18.31 -2.91
C GLY A 55 -10.23 18.90 -3.20
N ARG A 56 -11.06 19.12 -2.18
CA ARG A 56 -12.46 19.60 -2.33
C ARG A 56 -12.58 21.04 -2.85
N GLY A 57 -11.50 21.80 -2.86
CA GLY A 57 -11.46 23.18 -3.39
C GLY A 57 -11.63 23.26 -4.91
N ASN A 58 -11.31 22.18 -5.65
CA ASN A 58 -11.62 22.04 -7.07
C ASN A 58 -12.56 20.84 -7.26
N LYS A 59 -13.87 21.13 -7.35
CA LYS A 59 -14.89 20.08 -7.40
C LYS A 59 -14.72 19.15 -8.60
N GLU A 60 -14.42 19.69 -9.78
CA GLU A 60 -14.26 18.87 -11.01
C GLU A 60 -13.09 17.90 -10.90
N TRP A 61 -11.95 18.39 -10.39
CA TRP A 61 -10.77 17.54 -10.14
C TRP A 61 -11.03 16.52 -9.03
N TYR A 62 -11.69 16.92 -7.96
CA TYR A 62 -12.03 16.03 -6.86
C TYR A 62 -12.97 14.90 -7.31
N ASP A 63 -14.03 15.25 -8.06
CA ASP A 63 -14.98 14.28 -8.61
C ASP A 63 -14.29 13.33 -9.60
N PHE A 64 -13.39 13.85 -10.45
CA PHE A 64 -12.56 13.05 -11.33
C PHE A 64 -11.64 12.12 -10.54
N ALA A 65 -10.90 12.64 -9.57
CA ALA A 65 -9.97 11.85 -8.76
C ALA A 65 -10.70 10.77 -7.96
N TRP A 66 -11.82 11.11 -7.34
CA TRP A 66 -12.64 10.16 -6.61
C TRP A 66 -13.20 9.05 -7.51
N LYS A 67 -13.68 9.42 -8.68
CA LYS A 67 -14.30 8.48 -9.61
C LYS A 67 -13.30 7.54 -10.29
N TYR A 68 -12.14 8.06 -10.69
CA TYR A 68 -11.20 7.32 -11.53
C TYR A 68 -9.91 6.89 -10.83
N ILE A 69 -9.62 7.41 -9.63
CA ILE A 69 -8.36 7.22 -8.93
C ILE A 69 -8.54 6.60 -7.54
N ASP A 70 -9.76 6.33 -7.15
CA ASP A 70 -10.14 5.81 -5.84
C ASP A 70 -9.46 4.45 -5.46
N PHE A 71 -8.83 3.78 -6.43
CA PHE A 71 -8.10 2.53 -6.24
C PHE A 71 -6.67 2.68 -5.66
N TYR A 72 -6.21 3.88 -5.35
CA TYR A 72 -4.84 4.13 -4.89
C TYR A 72 -4.48 3.38 -3.60
N VAL A 73 -5.40 3.27 -2.64
CA VAL A 73 -5.15 2.55 -1.38
C VAL A 73 -5.02 1.05 -1.60
N THR A 74 -5.90 0.47 -2.42
CA THR A 74 -5.87 -0.96 -2.76
C THR A 74 -4.60 -1.34 -3.51
N SER A 75 -4.07 -0.42 -4.31
CA SER A 75 -2.79 -0.57 -5.00
C SER A 75 -1.60 -0.70 -4.03
N PHE A 76 -1.62 0.01 -2.90
CA PHE A 76 -0.59 -0.16 -1.88
C PHE A 76 -0.60 -1.57 -1.27
N PHE A 77 -1.77 -2.19 -1.08
CA PHE A 77 -1.85 -3.57 -0.62
C PHE A 77 -1.22 -4.53 -1.64
N LEU A 78 -1.59 -4.42 -2.91
CA LEU A 78 -1.00 -5.24 -3.96
C LEU A 78 0.52 -5.11 -3.98
N MET A 79 1.06 -3.88 -4.03
CA MET A 79 2.49 -3.63 -4.02
C MET A 79 3.18 -4.16 -2.76
N ALA A 80 2.57 -3.92 -1.58
CA ALA A 80 3.14 -4.36 -0.30
C ALA A 80 3.31 -5.88 -0.24
N PHE A 81 2.37 -6.64 -0.80
CA PHE A 81 2.43 -8.11 -0.81
C PHE A 81 3.27 -8.67 -1.96
N TYR A 82 3.33 -8.00 -3.09
CA TYR A 82 4.28 -8.32 -4.15
C TYR A 82 5.74 -8.28 -3.63
N PHE A 83 6.16 -7.14 -3.08
CA PHE A 83 7.55 -6.97 -2.61
C PHE A 83 7.87 -7.75 -1.33
N SER A 84 6.87 -8.14 -0.57
CA SER A 84 7.08 -8.99 0.62
C SER A 84 6.98 -10.48 0.34
N TYR A 85 6.71 -10.89 -0.89
CA TYR A 85 6.64 -12.31 -1.25
C TYR A 85 7.86 -13.09 -0.74
N ASN A 86 9.07 -12.64 -1.05
CA ASN A 86 10.30 -13.30 -0.61
C ASN A 86 10.46 -13.33 0.92
N THR A 87 9.91 -12.34 1.64
CA THR A 87 9.95 -12.30 3.10
C THR A 87 9.08 -13.40 3.69
N PHE A 88 7.86 -13.57 3.19
CA PHE A 88 6.94 -14.58 3.68
C PHE A 88 7.31 -16.00 3.21
N SER A 89 7.59 -16.18 1.91
CA SER A 89 7.91 -17.46 1.32
C SER A 89 9.21 -18.08 1.85
N SER A 90 10.17 -17.24 2.28
CA SER A 90 11.39 -17.74 2.94
C SER A 90 11.14 -18.35 4.30
N ARG A 91 9.97 -18.11 4.92
CA ARG A 91 9.60 -18.53 6.27
C ARG A 91 10.64 -18.14 7.34
N ASN A 92 11.40 -17.10 7.07
CA ASN A 92 12.40 -16.59 8.00
C ASN A 92 11.72 -15.70 9.05
N ILE A 93 11.57 -16.25 10.26
CA ILE A 93 10.87 -15.59 11.38
C ILE A 93 11.48 -14.22 11.69
N SER A 94 12.80 -14.06 11.61
CA SER A 94 13.47 -12.77 11.88
C SER A 94 13.05 -11.69 10.88
N LYS A 95 13.01 -12.02 9.57
CA LYS A 95 12.56 -11.08 8.53
C LYS A 95 11.07 -10.75 8.65
N ILE A 96 10.26 -11.75 8.99
CA ILE A 96 8.82 -11.58 9.20
C ILE A 96 8.58 -10.69 10.43
N LYS A 97 9.26 -10.95 11.55
CA LYS A 97 9.19 -10.13 12.76
C LYS A 97 9.57 -8.67 12.48
N GLU A 98 10.66 -8.45 11.75
CA GLU A 98 11.11 -7.10 11.36
C GLU A 98 10.02 -6.37 10.55
N ARG A 99 9.36 -7.06 9.60
CA ARG A 99 8.25 -6.50 8.84
C ARG A 99 7.09 -6.12 9.75
N PHE A 100 6.67 -7.01 10.67
CA PHE A 100 5.60 -6.70 11.60
C PHE A 100 5.94 -5.52 12.51
N LEU A 101 7.15 -5.44 13.03
CA LEU A 101 7.58 -4.31 13.85
C LEU A 101 7.49 -2.97 13.10
N ARG A 102 7.84 -2.93 11.80
CA ARG A 102 7.70 -1.72 10.97
C ARG A 102 6.26 -1.26 10.81
N LEU A 103 5.29 -2.17 10.87
CA LEU A 103 3.87 -1.83 10.79
C LEU A 103 3.28 -1.51 12.18
N LEU A 104 3.69 -2.26 13.21
CA LEU A 104 3.18 -2.11 14.56
C LEU A 104 3.61 -0.80 15.22
N TYR A 105 4.86 -0.36 15.03
CA TYR A 105 5.33 0.88 15.64
C TYR A 105 4.46 2.09 15.25
N PRO A 106 4.24 2.39 13.96
CA PRO A 106 3.36 3.49 13.58
C PRO A 106 1.91 3.24 14.01
N TYR A 107 1.40 2.02 13.92
CA TYR A 107 0.04 1.69 14.30
C TYR A 107 -0.25 1.95 15.78
N LEU A 108 0.68 1.59 16.66
CA LEU A 108 0.51 1.74 18.10
C LEU A 108 0.81 3.16 18.60
N LEU A 109 1.81 3.82 18.06
CA LEU A 109 2.30 5.09 18.59
C LEU A 109 1.60 6.32 18.02
N TRP A 110 1.25 6.33 16.74
CA TRP A 110 0.60 7.50 16.14
C TRP A 110 -0.72 7.88 16.79
N PRO A 111 -1.66 6.97 17.09
CA PRO A 111 -2.89 7.34 17.78
C PRO A 111 -2.64 8.03 19.13
N ILE A 112 -1.64 7.56 19.87
CA ILE A 112 -1.27 8.14 21.17
C ILE A 112 -0.68 9.54 20.98
N ILE A 113 0.25 9.71 20.05
CA ILE A 113 0.89 10.99 19.75
C ILE A 113 -0.16 12.02 19.31
N ILE A 114 -1.05 11.64 18.40
CA ILE A 114 -2.13 12.49 17.91
C ILE A 114 -3.10 12.85 19.05
N TYR A 115 -3.46 11.88 19.89
CA TYR A 115 -4.31 12.12 21.05
C TYR A 115 -3.69 13.11 22.02
N ILE A 116 -2.43 12.94 22.38
CA ILE A 116 -1.68 13.87 23.25
C ILE A 116 -1.67 15.28 22.63
N ARG A 117 -1.35 15.39 21.33
CA ARG A 117 -1.33 16.67 20.62
C ARG A 117 -2.69 17.39 20.69
N LYS A 118 -3.77 16.65 20.40
CA LYS A 118 -5.13 17.25 20.35
C LYS A 118 -5.68 17.61 21.72
N ASN A 119 -5.24 16.93 22.77
CA ASN A 119 -5.80 17.07 24.11
C ASN A 119 -4.76 17.55 25.15
N TYR A 120 -3.59 18.07 24.73
CA TYR A 120 -2.52 18.42 25.65
C TYR A 120 -2.99 19.39 26.76
N TYR A 121 -3.83 20.37 26.41
CA TYR A 121 -4.36 21.33 27.35
C TYR A 121 -5.23 20.68 28.44
N SER A 122 -6.15 19.81 28.05
CA SER A 122 -7.02 19.05 28.97
C SER A 122 -6.20 18.09 29.86
N LEU A 123 -5.15 17.48 29.28
CA LEU A 123 -4.25 16.60 30.02
C LEU A 123 -3.47 17.35 31.10
N PHE A 124 -2.95 18.53 30.80
CA PHE A 124 -2.23 19.37 31.75
C PHE A 124 -3.11 19.90 32.90
N HIS A 125 -4.42 20.11 32.63
CA HIS A 125 -5.37 20.60 33.63
C HIS A 125 -6.13 19.47 34.33
N GLY A 126 -5.70 18.21 34.21
CA GLY A 126 -6.27 17.07 34.92
C GLY A 126 -7.65 16.60 34.42
N HIS A 127 -8.12 17.10 33.28
CA HIS A 127 -9.42 16.74 32.69
C HIS A 127 -9.31 15.49 31.79
N LEU A 128 -8.76 14.40 32.31
CA LEU A 128 -8.60 13.15 31.57
C LEU A 128 -9.95 12.42 31.45
N ASN A 129 -10.53 12.36 30.27
CA ASN A 129 -11.73 11.58 30.04
C ASN A 129 -11.38 10.10 29.80
N VAL A 130 -11.33 9.30 30.88
CA VAL A 130 -11.01 7.87 30.81
C VAL A 130 -11.97 7.10 29.91
N LYS A 131 -13.27 7.43 29.92
CA LYS A 131 -14.27 6.79 29.04
C LYS A 131 -13.96 7.02 27.57
N TYR A 132 -13.51 8.22 27.23
CA TYR A 132 -13.10 8.56 25.86
C TYR A 132 -11.82 7.80 25.46
N LEU A 133 -10.84 7.67 26.36
CA LEU A 133 -9.64 6.85 26.11
C LEU A 133 -9.97 5.37 25.87
N MET A 134 -10.85 4.79 26.68
CA MET A 134 -11.29 3.41 26.50
C MET A 134 -12.02 3.21 25.16
N LYS A 135 -12.85 4.19 24.74
CA LYS A 135 -13.49 4.17 23.43
C LYS A 135 -12.47 4.24 22.28
N ILE A 136 -11.47 5.12 22.39
CA ILE A 136 -10.37 5.20 21.41
C ILE A 136 -9.64 3.86 21.34
N PHE A 137 -9.25 3.30 22.49
CA PHE A 137 -8.57 2.02 22.54
C PHE A 137 -9.37 0.92 21.85
N TYR A 138 -10.63 0.77 22.19
CA TYR A 138 -11.51 -0.24 21.58
C TYR A 138 -11.68 -0.05 20.06
N ILE A 139 -12.09 1.15 19.63
CA ILE A 139 -12.38 1.41 18.22
C ILE A 139 -11.10 1.39 17.39
N GLN A 140 -10.03 2.01 17.88
CA GLN A 140 -8.77 2.16 17.15
C GLN A 140 -7.98 0.86 17.08
N TYR A 141 -7.75 0.21 18.22
CA TYR A 141 -6.80 -0.90 18.27
C TYR A 141 -7.43 -2.27 18.10
N LEU A 142 -8.70 -2.46 18.45
CA LEU A 142 -9.37 -3.74 18.31
C LEU A 142 -10.20 -3.85 17.05
N LEU A 143 -10.84 -2.76 16.61
CA LEU A 143 -11.67 -2.79 15.39
C LEU A 143 -10.95 -2.24 14.17
N GLY A 144 -9.78 -1.63 14.33
CA GLY A 144 -9.07 -0.95 13.25
C GLY A 144 -9.87 0.21 12.66
N ASN A 145 -10.97 0.57 13.30
CA ASN A 145 -11.82 1.66 12.88
C ASN A 145 -11.28 2.99 13.41
N ASN A 146 -11.10 3.91 12.52
CA ASN A 146 -10.21 5.01 12.73
C ASN A 146 -10.92 6.26 13.25
N ILE A 147 -10.66 6.64 14.49
CA ILE A 147 -11.03 7.97 14.98
C ILE A 147 -10.26 9.08 14.24
N HIS A 148 -9.12 8.75 13.65
CA HIS A 148 -8.22 9.67 12.96
C HIS A 148 -8.09 9.42 11.44
N GLY A 149 -9.03 8.71 10.82
CA GLY A 149 -9.23 8.63 9.37
C GLY A 149 -8.23 7.82 8.55
N ILE A 150 -7.00 7.48 9.01
CA ILE A 150 -5.95 7.00 8.11
C ILE A 150 -5.32 5.67 8.56
N LEU A 151 -5.29 5.41 9.87
CA LEU A 151 -4.54 4.26 10.40
C LEU A 151 -5.24 2.91 10.19
N TRP A 152 -6.49 2.89 9.71
CA TRP A 152 -7.19 1.66 9.32
C TRP A 152 -6.39 0.84 8.30
N PHE A 153 -5.67 1.51 7.41
CA PHE A 153 -4.81 0.87 6.42
C PHE A 153 -3.70 0.04 7.08
N LEU A 154 -3.05 0.57 8.13
CA LEU A 154 -2.03 -0.17 8.88
C LEU A 154 -2.61 -1.39 9.60
N PHE A 155 -3.79 -1.25 10.19
CA PHE A 155 -4.49 -2.36 10.82
C PHE A 155 -4.75 -3.48 9.81
N GLN A 156 -5.34 -3.14 8.66
CA GLN A 156 -5.60 -4.09 7.59
C GLN A 156 -4.32 -4.75 7.09
N LEU A 157 -3.25 -3.95 6.91
CA LEU A 157 -1.96 -4.46 6.46
C LEU A 157 -1.35 -5.45 7.46
N ILE A 158 -1.52 -5.23 8.78
CA ILE A 158 -1.08 -6.13 9.83
C ILE A 158 -1.90 -7.43 9.81
N ILE A 159 -3.23 -7.33 9.82
CA ILE A 159 -4.13 -8.49 9.86
C ILE A 159 -3.94 -9.36 8.61
N VAL A 160 -3.91 -8.75 7.43
CA VAL A 160 -3.71 -9.49 6.18
C VAL A 160 -2.29 -10.06 6.08
N SER A 161 -1.27 -9.38 6.63
CA SER A 161 0.07 -9.98 6.75
C SER A 161 0.09 -11.22 7.65
N LEU A 162 -0.64 -11.21 8.76
CA LEU A 162 -0.82 -12.39 9.61
C LEU A 162 -1.52 -13.51 8.85
N PHE A 163 -2.60 -13.19 8.15
CA PHE A 163 -3.35 -14.16 7.35
C PHE A 163 -2.47 -14.83 6.28
N ILE A 164 -1.73 -14.04 5.49
CA ILE A 164 -0.78 -14.56 4.50
C ILE A 164 0.31 -15.43 5.18
N CYS A 165 0.84 -14.99 6.33
CA CYS A 165 1.77 -15.79 7.13
C CYS A 165 1.19 -17.15 7.48
N ILE A 166 -0.02 -17.20 8.05
CA ILE A 166 -0.68 -18.46 8.43
C ILE A 166 -0.79 -19.38 7.22
N ILE A 167 -1.25 -18.87 6.06
CA ILE A 167 -1.35 -19.65 4.83
C ILE A 167 0.03 -20.19 4.41
N VAL A 168 1.07 -19.36 4.38
CA VAL A 168 2.42 -19.76 3.95
C VAL A 168 3.02 -20.82 4.89
N PHE A 169 2.80 -20.70 6.21
CA PHE A 169 3.31 -21.69 7.17
C PHE A 169 2.52 -23.00 7.15
N THR A 170 1.19 -22.93 6.99
CA THR A 170 0.30 -24.09 6.98
C THR A 170 0.44 -24.89 5.69
N PHE A 171 0.32 -24.24 4.54
CA PHE A 171 0.30 -24.91 3.24
C PHE A 171 1.68 -25.06 2.59
N LYS A 172 2.71 -24.47 3.17
CA LYS A 172 4.11 -24.60 2.73
C LYS A 172 4.27 -24.36 1.22
N ASP A 173 4.66 -25.37 0.48
CA ASP A 173 4.92 -25.28 -0.96
C ASP A 173 3.62 -25.14 -1.79
N TYR A 174 2.47 -25.43 -1.19
CA TYR A 174 1.13 -25.31 -1.80
C TYR A 174 0.42 -24.00 -1.47
N HIS A 175 1.07 -23.06 -0.74
CA HIS A 175 0.44 -21.81 -0.28
C HIS A 175 -0.14 -20.97 -1.43
N ILE A 176 0.43 -21.04 -2.64
CA ILE A 176 -0.08 -20.33 -3.81
C ILE A 176 -1.47 -20.83 -4.22
N TYR A 177 -1.67 -22.15 -4.21
CA TYR A 177 -2.99 -22.72 -4.53
C TYR A 177 -4.03 -22.33 -3.47
N ALA A 178 -3.63 -22.29 -2.19
CA ALA A 178 -4.51 -21.79 -1.13
C ALA A 178 -4.88 -20.31 -1.35
N LEU A 179 -3.95 -19.48 -1.82
CA LEU A 179 -4.23 -18.07 -2.13
C LEU A 179 -5.11 -17.90 -3.38
N TYR A 180 -5.02 -18.77 -4.38
CA TYR A 180 -6.00 -18.79 -5.47
C TYR A 180 -7.41 -19.12 -4.97
N VAL A 181 -7.55 -20.09 -4.07
CA VAL A 181 -8.84 -20.41 -3.45
C VAL A 181 -9.37 -19.21 -2.67
N VAL A 182 -8.52 -18.54 -1.88
CA VAL A 182 -8.89 -17.32 -1.14
C VAL A 182 -9.34 -16.21 -2.08
N PHE A 183 -8.61 -16.00 -3.18
CA PHE A 183 -8.99 -15.00 -4.20
C PHE A 183 -10.38 -15.30 -4.79
N ILE A 184 -10.63 -16.56 -5.18
CA ILE A 184 -11.90 -16.98 -5.76
C ILE A 184 -13.04 -16.83 -4.75
N LEU A 185 -12.87 -17.34 -3.51
CA LEU A 185 -13.90 -17.27 -2.47
C LEU A 185 -14.18 -15.83 -2.07
N GLY A 186 -13.15 -14.99 -1.93
CA GLY A 186 -13.30 -13.56 -1.65
C GLY A 186 -14.05 -12.83 -2.76
N SER A 187 -13.78 -13.17 -4.01
CA SER A 187 -14.47 -12.59 -5.17
C SER A 187 -15.95 -13.03 -5.22
N ILE A 188 -16.24 -14.30 -4.92
CA ILE A 188 -17.61 -14.83 -4.83
C ILE A 188 -18.37 -14.13 -3.68
N TYR A 189 -17.74 -13.97 -2.52
CA TYR A 189 -18.31 -13.29 -1.38
C TYR A 189 -18.70 -11.83 -1.73
N ASN A 190 -17.79 -11.08 -2.35
CA ASN A 190 -18.09 -9.73 -2.80
C ASN A 190 -19.23 -9.70 -3.82
N TYR A 191 -19.28 -10.65 -4.73
CA TYR A 191 -20.36 -10.78 -5.70
C TYR A 191 -21.72 -11.03 -5.03
N SER A 192 -21.79 -11.91 -4.02
CA SER A 192 -23.03 -12.25 -3.31
C SER A 192 -23.53 -11.13 -2.41
N LYS A 193 -22.60 -10.39 -1.78
CA LYS A 193 -22.90 -9.36 -0.79
C LYS A 193 -23.63 -8.17 -1.39
N ILE A 194 -23.23 -7.69 -2.56
CA ILE A 194 -23.86 -6.55 -3.23
C ILE A 194 -25.34 -6.78 -3.48
N HIS A 195 -25.78 -8.04 -3.54
CA HIS A 195 -27.20 -8.36 -3.68
C HIS A 195 -28.03 -8.07 -2.41
N GLY A 196 -27.41 -8.16 -1.22
CA GLY A 196 -28.07 -7.88 0.07
C GLY A 196 -28.05 -6.40 0.51
N GLU A 197 -27.10 -5.61 0.01
CA GLU A 197 -26.82 -4.27 0.53
C GLU A 197 -27.63 -3.13 -0.09
N ILE A 198 -28.24 -3.33 -1.26
CA ILE A 198 -29.18 -2.35 -1.84
C ILE A 198 -30.32 -2.04 -0.86
N MET A 199 -30.54 -2.91 0.12
CA MET A 199 -31.64 -2.77 1.10
C MET A 199 -31.23 -2.09 2.43
N ASN A 200 -29.94 -1.92 2.76
CA ASN A 200 -29.52 -1.47 4.11
C ASN A 200 -28.38 -0.43 4.10
N GLN A 201 -28.60 0.74 3.51
CA GLN A 201 -27.64 1.85 3.61
C GLN A 201 -27.59 2.53 5.00
N TYR A 202 -28.51 2.24 5.89
CA TYR A 202 -28.63 2.90 7.19
C TYR A 202 -28.33 1.91 8.33
N GLY A 203 -27.17 2.08 8.98
CA GLY A 203 -26.88 1.40 10.25
C GLY A 203 -25.79 0.34 10.27
N ARG A 204 -24.76 0.41 9.40
CA ARG A 204 -23.63 -0.52 9.45
C ARG A 204 -22.89 -0.42 10.77
N SER A 205 -22.70 -1.55 11.45
CA SER A 205 -21.85 -1.58 12.62
C SER A 205 -20.37 -1.36 12.23
N PRO A 206 -19.54 -0.77 13.13
CA PRO A 206 -18.08 -0.64 12.88
C PRO A 206 -17.39 -1.95 12.52
N ILE A 207 -17.87 -3.07 13.06
CA ILE A 207 -17.36 -4.41 12.78
C ILE A 207 -17.64 -4.81 11.34
N GLN A 208 -18.87 -4.60 10.86
CA GLN A 208 -19.23 -4.93 9.48
C GLN A 208 -18.38 -4.15 8.48
N HIS A 209 -18.21 -2.85 8.68
CA HIS A 209 -17.37 -2.02 7.84
C HIS A 209 -15.91 -2.52 7.79
N SER A 210 -15.34 -2.88 8.96
CA SER A 210 -13.96 -3.43 9.01
C SER A 210 -13.82 -4.76 8.27
N LEU A 211 -14.83 -5.65 8.37
CA LEU A 211 -14.84 -6.94 7.67
C LEU A 211 -14.96 -6.77 6.15
N GLU A 212 -15.72 -5.79 5.70
CA GLU A 212 -15.86 -5.46 4.28
C GLU A 212 -14.55 -5.05 3.65
N ILE A 213 -13.90 -4.06 4.25
CA ILE A 213 -12.59 -3.58 3.82
C ILE A 213 -11.56 -4.72 3.87
N MET A 214 -11.63 -5.57 4.91
CA MET A 214 -10.70 -6.69 5.06
C MET A 214 -10.82 -7.70 3.91
N ASN A 215 -12.03 -8.01 3.46
CA ASN A 215 -12.23 -8.94 2.35
C ASN A 215 -11.62 -8.41 1.05
N GLU A 216 -11.85 -7.13 0.71
CA GLU A 216 -11.21 -6.51 -0.46
C GLU A 216 -9.69 -6.50 -0.33
N THR A 217 -9.18 -6.13 0.83
CA THR A 217 -7.75 -6.10 1.11
C THR A 217 -7.10 -7.47 0.94
N ILE A 218 -7.76 -8.54 1.38
CA ILE A 218 -7.29 -9.94 1.22
C ILE A 218 -7.18 -10.29 -0.26
N ILE A 219 -8.12 -9.88 -1.10
CA ILE A 219 -8.09 -10.14 -2.54
C ILE A 219 -6.87 -9.46 -3.18
N PHE A 220 -6.64 -8.18 -2.91
CA PHE A 220 -5.49 -7.44 -3.45
C PHE A 220 -4.15 -7.97 -2.92
N ALA A 221 -4.09 -8.33 -1.65
CA ALA A 221 -2.90 -8.91 -1.04
C ALA A 221 -2.57 -10.29 -1.62
N SER A 222 -3.58 -11.15 -1.79
CA SER A 222 -3.42 -12.46 -2.42
C SER A 222 -2.91 -12.31 -3.85
N THR A 223 -3.49 -11.39 -4.62
CA THR A 223 -3.04 -11.06 -5.98
C THR A 223 -1.58 -10.60 -5.98
N GLY A 224 -1.21 -9.65 -5.12
CA GLY A 224 0.17 -9.17 -5.01
C GLY A 224 1.15 -10.31 -4.67
N HIS A 225 0.78 -11.19 -3.76
CA HIS A 225 1.61 -12.34 -3.39
C HIS A 225 1.75 -13.37 -4.53
N ILE A 226 0.66 -13.64 -5.26
CA ILE A 226 0.66 -14.52 -6.44
C ILE A 226 1.55 -13.92 -7.55
N LEU A 227 1.41 -12.62 -7.84
CA LEU A 227 2.28 -11.94 -8.81
C LEU A 227 3.76 -11.98 -8.40
N GLY A 228 4.04 -11.91 -7.09
CA GLY A 228 5.39 -12.06 -6.53
C GLY A 228 5.95 -13.47 -6.68
N TYR A 229 5.10 -14.50 -6.55
CA TYR A 229 5.49 -15.89 -6.78
C TYR A 229 5.97 -16.13 -8.21
N TYR A 230 5.25 -15.59 -9.19
CA TYR A 230 5.63 -15.72 -10.60
C TYR A 230 6.73 -14.75 -11.03
N ASP A 231 7.20 -13.89 -10.11
CA ASP A 231 8.17 -12.83 -10.44
C ASP A 231 7.79 -12.07 -11.70
N ILE A 232 6.53 -11.67 -11.75
CA ILE A 232 5.87 -11.18 -12.96
C ILE A 232 6.62 -10.01 -13.60
N ILE A 233 7.23 -9.14 -12.81
CA ILE A 233 8.02 -8.02 -13.32
C ILE A 233 9.17 -8.52 -14.19
N ASN A 234 9.91 -9.53 -13.73
CA ASN A 234 11.05 -10.06 -14.49
C ASN A 234 10.59 -10.88 -15.71
N VAL A 235 9.47 -11.59 -15.60
CA VAL A 235 8.85 -12.27 -16.74
C VAL A 235 8.49 -11.26 -17.82
N LEU A 236 7.81 -10.19 -17.45
CA LEU A 236 7.32 -9.19 -18.37
C LEU A 236 8.42 -8.32 -18.96
N ARG A 237 9.51 -8.05 -18.24
CA ARG A 237 10.70 -7.35 -18.79
C ARG A 237 11.32 -8.07 -19.99
N ARG A 238 11.12 -9.38 -20.12
CA ARG A 238 11.62 -10.21 -21.24
C ARG A 238 10.68 -10.21 -22.44
N LEU A 239 9.39 -10.02 -22.18
CA LEU A 239 8.40 -9.84 -23.22
C LEU A 239 8.58 -8.46 -23.85
N SER A 240 8.12 -8.30 -25.10
CA SER A 240 8.23 -7.02 -25.80
C SER A 240 7.68 -5.87 -24.95
N LYS A 241 8.50 -4.83 -24.71
CA LYS A 241 8.16 -3.65 -23.90
C LYS A 241 6.87 -2.94 -24.41
N PHE A 242 6.54 -3.10 -25.68
CA PHE A 242 5.34 -2.52 -26.28
C PHE A 242 4.04 -3.20 -25.83
N THR A 243 4.09 -4.45 -25.37
CA THR A 243 2.89 -5.19 -24.95
C THR A 243 2.22 -4.52 -23.74
N PHE A 244 3.01 -3.88 -22.86
CA PHE A 244 2.50 -3.27 -21.63
C PHE A 244 1.86 -1.90 -21.82
N ILE A 245 2.29 -1.17 -22.86
CA ILE A 245 1.68 0.12 -23.20
C ILE A 245 0.20 -0.07 -23.56
N PHE A 246 -0.17 -1.24 -24.06
CA PHE A 246 -1.55 -1.54 -24.47
C PHE A 246 -2.44 -2.08 -23.32
N PHE A 247 -1.88 -2.73 -22.30
CA PHE A 247 -2.69 -3.28 -21.21
C PHE A 247 -3.33 -2.19 -20.35
N SER A 248 -2.57 -1.20 -19.96
CA SER A 248 -3.06 -0.14 -19.09
C SER A 248 -4.21 0.68 -19.71
N PRO A 249 -4.13 1.14 -20.98
CA PRO A 249 -5.22 1.82 -21.64
C PRO A 249 -6.48 0.97 -21.81
N ILE A 250 -6.35 -0.33 -22.12
CA ILE A 250 -7.49 -1.23 -22.29
C ILE A 250 -8.29 -1.32 -20.98
N PHE A 251 -7.60 -1.53 -19.85
CA PHE A 251 -8.26 -1.59 -18.55
C PHE A 251 -8.78 -0.24 -18.10
N TYR A 252 -8.12 0.87 -18.48
CA TYR A 252 -8.62 2.21 -18.24
C TYR A 252 -9.91 2.47 -19.00
N ILE A 253 -9.98 2.06 -20.26
CA ILE A 253 -11.19 2.15 -21.09
C ILE A 253 -12.31 1.29 -20.47
N VAL A 254 -12.02 0.08 -20.03
CA VAL A 254 -12.98 -0.80 -19.33
C VAL A 254 -13.50 -0.14 -18.07
N LYS A 255 -12.62 0.50 -17.26
CA LYS A 255 -13.06 1.24 -16.07
C LYS A 255 -13.87 2.48 -16.40
N TRP A 256 -13.52 3.22 -17.47
CA TRP A 256 -14.30 4.36 -17.96
C TRP A 256 -15.72 3.96 -18.35
N HIS A 257 -15.84 2.84 -19.09
CA HIS A 257 -17.14 2.28 -19.43
C HIS A 257 -17.84 1.58 -18.25
N GLN A 258 -17.24 1.57 -17.08
CA GLN A 258 -17.86 1.04 -15.85
C GLN A 258 -19.15 1.82 -15.50
N GLU A 259 -19.31 3.06 -15.97
CA GLU A 259 -20.60 3.76 -15.90
C GLU A 259 -21.70 3.05 -16.69
N CYS A 260 -21.35 2.41 -17.80
CA CYS A 260 -22.25 1.50 -18.52
C CYS A 260 -22.48 0.20 -17.74
N PHE A 261 -21.56 -0.15 -16.80
CA PHE A 261 -21.64 -1.31 -15.92
C PHE A 261 -22.16 -0.98 -14.52
N ASP A 262 -22.72 0.22 -14.27
CA ASP A 262 -23.45 0.52 -13.02
C ASP A 262 -24.58 -0.50 -12.77
N HIS A 263 -25.00 -1.21 -13.82
CA HIS A 263 -25.86 -2.37 -13.70
C HIS A 263 -25.14 -3.65 -13.22
N PHE A 264 -23.79 -3.67 -13.14
CA PHE A 264 -22.99 -4.81 -12.69
C PHE A 264 -21.95 -4.43 -11.63
N PRO A 265 -22.33 -3.79 -10.50
CA PRO A 265 -21.38 -3.43 -9.43
C PRO A 265 -20.66 -4.65 -8.84
N ARG A 266 -21.19 -5.86 -9.10
CA ARG A 266 -20.72 -7.14 -8.55
C ARG A 266 -19.33 -7.56 -9.01
N PHE A 267 -18.90 -7.12 -10.20
CA PHE A 267 -17.57 -7.42 -10.72
C PHE A 267 -16.53 -6.36 -10.40
N ASN A 268 -16.92 -5.31 -9.69
CA ASN A 268 -16.07 -4.15 -9.47
C ASN A 268 -14.71 -4.53 -8.85
N VAL A 269 -14.69 -5.39 -7.83
CA VAL A 269 -13.44 -5.81 -7.16
C VAL A 269 -12.53 -6.59 -8.10
N ILE A 270 -13.07 -7.49 -8.92
CA ILE A 270 -12.30 -8.27 -9.90
C ILE A 270 -11.73 -7.34 -10.95
N ILE A 271 -12.55 -6.47 -11.56
CA ILE A 271 -12.14 -5.49 -12.56
C ILE A 271 -11.09 -4.55 -11.98
N ASN A 272 -11.29 -4.03 -10.77
CA ASN A 272 -10.31 -3.19 -10.08
C ASN A 272 -9.01 -3.93 -9.83
N THR A 273 -9.06 -5.21 -9.46
CA THR A 273 -7.85 -6.03 -9.24
C THR A 273 -7.03 -6.16 -10.52
N PHE A 274 -7.66 -6.45 -11.66
CA PHE A 274 -6.97 -6.51 -12.95
C PHE A 274 -6.43 -5.14 -13.37
N PHE A 275 -7.21 -4.08 -13.20
CA PHE A 275 -6.82 -2.72 -13.53
C PHE A 275 -5.59 -2.28 -12.72
N ILE A 276 -5.63 -2.44 -11.41
CA ILE A 276 -4.53 -2.11 -10.48
C ILE A 276 -3.29 -2.94 -10.80
N SER A 277 -3.47 -4.24 -11.05
CA SER A 277 -2.36 -5.12 -11.45
C SER A 277 -1.72 -4.66 -12.74
N SER A 278 -2.51 -4.20 -13.71
CA SER A 278 -2.01 -3.70 -14.99
C SER A 278 -1.23 -2.40 -14.84
N ILE A 279 -1.74 -1.45 -14.04
CA ILE A 279 -1.01 -0.20 -13.73
C ILE A 279 0.31 -0.53 -13.02
N PHE A 280 0.28 -1.39 -12.02
CA PHE A 280 1.48 -1.82 -11.32
C PHE A 280 2.50 -2.44 -12.27
N MET A 281 2.07 -3.37 -13.11
CA MET A 281 2.94 -4.02 -14.10
C MET A 281 3.49 -3.01 -15.12
N PHE A 282 2.66 -2.09 -15.60
CA PHE A 282 3.09 -1.03 -16.50
C PHE A 282 4.24 -0.20 -15.88
N PHE A 283 4.04 0.34 -14.68
CA PHE A 283 5.07 1.13 -14.02
C PHE A 283 6.32 0.30 -13.70
N ALA A 284 6.15 -0.94 -13.27
CA ALA A 284 7.25 -1.84 -12.92
C ALA A 284 8.12 -2.23 -14.12
N THR A 285 7.57 -2.19 -15.33
CA THR A 285 8.26 -2.54 -16.58
C THR A 285 8.76 -1.33 -17.35
N LEU A 286 8.48 -0.11 -16.91
CA LEU A 286 9.02 1.10 -17.53
C LEU A 286 10.55 1.04 -17.63
N PRO A 287 11.14 1.48 -18.75
CA PRO A 287 12.56 1.30 -19.06
C PRO A 287 13.51 2.24 -18.29
N PHE A 288 13.10 2.71 -17.11
CA PHE A 288 13.94 3.59 -16.27
C PHE A 288 15.24 2.94 -15.82
N HIS A 289 15.32 1.60 -15.80
CA HIS A 289 16.57 0.88 -15.56
C HIS A 289 17.62 1.12 -16.64
N LEU A 290 17.21 1.58 -17.84
CA LEU A 290 18.12 1.96 -18.92
C LEU A 290 18.71 3.37 -18.72
N CYS A 291 18.07 4.20 -17.90
CA CYS A 291 18.64 5.47 -17.49
C CYS A 291 19.77 5.19 -16.50
N LYS A 292 20.97 4.90 -17.01
CA LYS A 292 22.21 4.78 -16.21
C LYS A 292 22.56 6.06 -15.44
N ASN A 293 21.68 7.06 -15.48
CA ASN A 293 21.89 8.35 -14.82
C ASN A 293 21.61 8.17 -13.31
N ASN A 294 22.67 7.85 -12.57
CA ASN A 294 22.64 7.69 -11.11
C ASN A 294 21.97 8.86 -10.37
N ILE A 295 21.95 10.05 -10.98
CA ILE A 295 21.35 11.24 -10.38
C ILE A 295 19.83 11.12 -10.34
N PHE A 296 19.18 10.74 -11.46
CA PHE A 296 17.73 10.59 -11.51
C PHE A 296 17.24 9.52 -10.51
N ASN A 297 17.90 8.36 -10.51
CA ASN A 297 17.56 7.29 -9.57
C ASN A 297 17.75 7.71 -8.11
N LYS A 298 18.81 8.49 -7.82
CA LYS A 298 19.04 9.04 -6.47
C LYS A 298 17.94 10.02 -6.07
N ILE A 299 17.52 10.93 -6.98
CA ILE A 299 16.46 11.89 -6.71
C ILE A 299 15.14 11.16 -6.42
N ILE A 300 14.74 10.22 -7.28
CA ILE A 300 13.51 9.45 -7.08
C ILE A 300 13.57 8.69 -5.75
N ASN A 301 14.66 8.02 -5.44
CA ASN A 301 14.82 7.31 -4.17
C ASN A 301 14.75 8.22 -2.94
N ILE A 302 15.25 9.45 -3.07
CA ILE A 302 15.13 10.45 -2.00
C ILE A 302 13.66 10.84 -1.82
N ILE A 303 12.96 11.21 -2.89
CA ILE A 303 11.57 11.72 -2.83
C ILE A 303 10.59 10.63 -2.37
N THR A 304 10.82 9.37 -2.73
CA THR A 304 9.90 8.27 -2.41
C THR A 304 10.15 7.60 -1.07
N ARG A 305 11.27 7.91 -0.42
CA ARG A 305 11.68 7.27 0.84
C ARG A 305 10.63 7.33 1.94
N HIS A 306 9.89 8.43 2.04
CA HIS A 306 8.97 8.74 3.13
C HIS A 306 7.50 8.64 2.74
N THR A 307 7.15 7.93 1.67
CA THR A 307 5.75 7.76 1.23
C THR A 307 4.85 7.18 2.32
N GLY A 308 5.36 6.27 3.16
CA GLY A 308 4.64 5.75 4.32
C GLY A 308 4.38 6.84 5.37
N GLY A 309 5.41 7.63 5.72
CA GLY A 309 5.27 8.75 6.65
C GLY A 309 4.29 9.81 6.16
N ILE A 310 4.31 10.12 4.87
CA ILE A 310 3.34 11.04 4.25
C ILE A 310 1.92 10.47 4.42
N TYR A 311 1.74 9.18 4.15
CA TYR A 311 0.46 8.54 4.33
C TYR A 311 -0.08 8.65 5.76
N TYR A 312 0.78 8.55 6.77
CA TYR A 312 0.35 8.61 8.19
C TYR A 312 0.11 10.03 8.69
N LEU A 313 0.79 11.02 8.14
CA LEU A 313 0.90 12.35 8.75
C LEU A 313 0.25 13.47 7.97
N HIS A 314 -0.15 13.26 6.72
CA HIS A 314 -0.66 14.35 5.88
C HIS A 314 -1.89 15.06 6.47
N THR A 315 -2.78 14.34 7.17
CA THR A 315 -3.96 14.96 7.81
C THR A 315 -3.56 15.82 9.00
N GLU A 316 -2.57 15.38 9.79
CA GLU A 316 -2.07 16.15 10.90
C GLU A 316 -1.27 17.38 10.42
N ALA A 317 -0.51 17.20 9.34
CA ALA A 317 0.19 18.30 8.69
C ALA A 317 -0.78 19.33 8.13
N TYR A 318 -1.85 18.90 7.47
CA TYR A 318 -2.89 19.80 6.97
C TYR A 318 -3.56 20.56 8.11
N ASP A 319 -3.95 19.86 9.19
CA ASP A 319 -4.58 20.47 10.35
C ASP A 319 -3.69 21.55 10.99
N ILE A 320 -2.39 21.28 11.11
CA ILE A 320 -1.44 22.22 11.69
C ILE A 320 -1.17 23.39 10.73
N LEU A 321 -0.77 23.10 9.51
CA LEU A 321 -0.26 24.13 8.58
C LEU A 321 -1.37 25.02 8.01
N ILE A 322 -2.52 24.42 7.73
CA ILE A 322 -3.61 25.10 7.03
C ILE A 322 -4.66 25.57 8.03
N ASN A 323 -5.25 24.66 8.83
CA ASN A 323 -6.37 25.03 9.71
C ASN A 323 -5.91 25.88 10.90
N LYS A 324 -4.74 25.58 11.51
CA LYS A 324 -4.28 26.30 12.69
C LYS A 324 -3.48 27.55 12.37
N TYR A 325 -2.55 27.48 11.40
CA TYR A 325 -1.65 28.59 11.08
C TYR A 325 -2.01 29.33 9.79
N ASN A 326 -2.97 28.83 9.00
CA ASN A 326 -3.47 29.44 7.76
C ASN A 326 -2.34 29.91 6.81
N ILE A 327 -1.31 29.06 6.64
CA ILE A 327 -0.11 29.38 5.86
C ILE A 327 -0.47 29.60 4.37
N ILE A 328 -1.50 28.90 3.88
CA ILE A 328 -2.02 29.03 2.52
C ILE A 328 -3.52 29.27 2.59
N HIS A 329 -3.98 30.34 1.95
CA HIS A 329 -5.40 30.72 1.95
C HIS A 329 -6.25 29.90 0.98
N ASP A 330 -5.65 29.36 -0.10
CA ASP A 330 -6.36 28.60 -1.14
C ASP A 330 -6.56 27.14 -0.69
N HIS A 331 -7.43 26.94 0.29
CA HIS A 331 -7.73 25.63 0.85
C HIS A 331 -8.27 24.66 -0.20
N GLY A 332 -7.79 23.41 -0.19
CA GLY A 332 -8.28 22.34 -1.04
C GLY A 332 -7.84 22.42 -2.51
N THR A 333 -6.93 23.31 -2.85
CA THR A 333 -6.34 23.36 -4.19
C THR A 333 -5.17 22.38 -4.32
N VAL A 334 -4.87 21.94 -5.55
CA VAL A 334 -3.70 21.10 -5.86
C VAL A 334 -2.41 21.74 -5.33
N LYS A 335 -2.29 23.07 -5.41
CA LYS A 335 -1.14 23.82 -4.91
C LYS A 335 -1.00 23.70 -3.38
N CYS A 336 -2.10 23.84 -2.65
CA CYS A 336 -2.14 23.64 -1.20
C CYS A 336 -1.76 22.21 -0.83
N ASN A 337 -2.31 21.23 -1.53
CA ASN A 337 -2.06 19.81 -1.27
C ASN A 337 -0.62 19.39 -1.60
N LEU A 338 -0.03 19.94 -2.65
CA LEU A 338 1.40 19.78 -2.94
C LEU A 338 2.27 20.35 -1.81
N PHE A 339 1.91 21.53 -1.28
CA PHE A 339 2.62 22.12 -0.15
C PHE A 339 2.55 21.22 1.09
N VAL A 340 1.37 20.70 1.44
CA VAL A 340 1.19 19.76 2.56
C VAL A 340 2.02 18.49 2.33
N TYR A 341 2.01 17.96 1.12
CA TYR A 341 2.80 16.80 0.74
C TYR A 341 4.30 17.02 1.00
N PHE A 342 4.86 18.09 0.45
CA PHE A 342 6.30 18.39 0.61
C PHE A 342 6.67 18.78 2.03
N ALA A 343 5.84 19.52 2.75
CA ALA A 343 6.07 19.85 4.16
C ALA A 343 6.09 18.59 5.03
N THR A 344 5.15 17.67 4.79
CA THR A 344 5.11 16.36 5.48
C THR A 344 6.34 15.53 5.15
N TYR A 345 6.76 15.52 3.88
CA TYR A 345 7.98 14.86 3.45
C TYR A 345 9.22 15.38 4.19
N LEU A 346 9.42 16.69 4.23
CA LEU A 346 10.56 17.32 4.92
C LEU A 346 10.55 16.99 6.41
N PHE A 347 9.39 17.04 7.04
CA PHE A 347 9.25 16.67 8.44
C PHE A 347 9.67 15.20 8.68
N CYS A 348 9.20 14.28 7.84
CA CYS A 348 9.57 12.86 7.92
C CYS A 348 11.08 12.65 7.69
N ASP A 349 11.69 13.36 6.74
CA ASP A 349 13.14 13.23 6.47
C ASP A 349 13.98 13.74 7.67
N ILE A 350 13.63 14.89 8.23
CA ILE A 350 14.29 15.44 9.42
C ILE A 350 14.16 14.46 10.60
N CYS A 351 12.95 14.01 10.91
CA CYS A 351 12.70 13.07 12.01
C CYS A 351 13.44 11.75 11.81
N THR A 352 13.44 11.20 10.60
CA THR A 352 14.17 9.96 10.30
C THR A 352 15.68 10.12 10.48
N ARG A 353 16.25 11.27 10.12
CA ARG A 353 17.69 11.55 10.32
C ARG A 353 18.04 11.64 11.80
N ILE A 354 17.21 12.34 12.59
CA ILE A 354 17.39 12.47 14.03
C ILE A 354 17.27 11.10 14.72
N LEU A 355 16.24 10.33 14.35
CA LEU A 355 15.92 9.04 14.95
C LEU A 355 16.63 7.84 14.29
N LYS A 356 17.62 8.07 13.43
CA LYS A 356 18.31 7.04 12.63
C LYS A 356 18.80 5.83 13.45
N LYS A 357 19.26 6.05 14.67
CA LYS A 357 19.78 5.01 15.57
C LYS A 357 18.66 4.25 16.31
N TRP A 358 17.43 4.72 16.27
CA TRP A 358 16.32 4.21 17.07
C TRP A 358 15.31 3.51 16.17
N ARG A 359 14.62 2.50 16.68
CA ARG A 359 13.49 1.87 15.98
C ARG A 359 12.33 2.84 15.71
N LEU A 360 12.29 3.97 16.41
CA LEU A 360 11.33 5.05 16.21
C LEU A 360 11.37 5.65 14.78
N ARG A 361 12.47 5.46 14.03
CA ARG A 361 12.52 5.80 12.59
C ARG A 361 11.40 5.16 11.77
N TYR A 362 10.86 4.02 12.22
CA TYR A 362 9.74 3.35 11.53
C TYR A 362 8.42 4.15 11.56
N LEU A 363 8.32 5.16 12.45
CA LEU A 363 7.17 6.06 12.47
C LEU A 363 7.09 6.96 11.21
N PHE A 364 8.21 7.15 10.52
CA PHE A 364 8.35 8.14 9.45
C PHE A 364 8.75 7.54 8.09
N ASN A 365 8.83 6.21 8.01
CA ASN A 365 9.25 5.50 6.79
C ASN A 365 8.14 4.66 6.18
#